data_f45cd5963b373036a7d3a255bf5b7f38
#
_entry.id   f45cd5963b373036a7d3a255bf5b7f38
#
_cell.length_a   1.000
_cell.length_b   1.000
_cell.length_c   1.000
_cell.angle_alpha   90.00
_cell.angle_beta   90.00
_cell.angle_gamma   90.00
#
_symmetry.space_group_name_H-M   'P 1'
#
loop_
_entity.id
_entity.type
_entity.pdbx_description
1 polymer ?
#
loop_
_entity_poly.entity_id
_entity_poly.type
_entity_poly.pdbx_seq_one_letter_code
_entity_poly.pdbx_strand_id
1 'polypeptide(L)'
;FLLSEDGTEEILHFTKNNSPLFSDNIIDIAINQENGEVFIGTENGLISYRSNATEGVTTQNSTKVFPNPVKETYNGPIAISGLVTDANIKITDISGNLVFETFANGGQAIWNGKNKNGERSSTGVYLVFSTDLYGEQKMVSKILFIH
;
A
#
# COMPACT_ATOMS: atom_id res chain seq x y z
N PHE A 1 -16.63 11.21 1.09
CA PHE A 1 -15.85 10.92 2.32
C PHE A 1 -15.26 9.53 2.23
N LEU A 2 -14.02 9.36 2.67
CA LEU A 2 -13.46 8.07 3.07
C LEU A 2 -13.45 8.06 4.60
N LEU A 3 -14.10 7.07 5.18
CA LEU A 3 -14.20 6.89 6.63
C LEU A 3 -13.31 5.72 7.07
N SER A 4 -12.99 5.66 8.38
CA SER A 4 -12.42 4.48 9.03
C SER A 4 -13.35 3.29 8.90
N GLU A 5 -12.84 2.07 9.13
CA GLU A 5 -13.62 0.82 9.00
C GLU A 5 -14.87 0.81 9.88
N ASP A 6 -14.76 1.39 11.08
CA ASP A 6 -15.88 1.54 12.04
C ASP A 6 -16.78 2.76 11.76
N GLY A 7 -16.44 3.57 10.71
CA GLY A 7 -17.20 4.75 10.32
C GLY A 7 -17.11 5.94 11.28
N THR A 8 -16.24 5.90 12.28
CA THR A 8 -16.16 6.92 13.33
C THR A 8 -15.23 8.08 12.98
N GLU A 9 -14.26 7.86 12.13
CA GLU A 9 -13.26 8.86 11.73
C GLU A 9 -13.32 9.18 10.24
N GLU A 10 -13.26 10.46 9.91
CA GLU A 10 -13.09 10.94 8.54
C GLU A 10 -11.61 10.90 8.16
N ILE A 11 -11.24 10.01 7.23
CA ILE A 11 -9.86 9.88 6.76
C ILE A 11 -9.60 10.85 5.62
N LEU A 12 -10.53 10.97 4.67
CA LEU A 12 -10.42 11.86 3.52
C LEU A 12 -11.78 12.46 3.16
N HIS A 13 -11.76 13.75 2.81
CA HIS A 13 -12.92 14.45 2.28
C HIS A 13 -12.52 15.18 1.00
N PHE A 14 -13.02 14.72 -0.12
CA PHE A 14 -12.84 15.39 -1.40
C PHE A 14 -14.00 16.30 -1.73
N THR A 15 -13.67 17.53 -2.12
CA THR A 15 -14.58 18.52 -2.69
C THR A 15 -13.93 19.12 -3.92
N LYS A 16 -14.71 19.79 -4.78
CA LYS A 16 -14.17 20.54 -5.92
C LYS A 16 -13.17 21.65 -5.54
N ASN A 17 -13.16 22.06 -4.27
CA ASN A 17 -12.27 23.12 -3.79
C ASN A 17 -10.92 22.60 -3.29
N ASN A 18 -10.84 21.32 -2.87
CA ASN A 18 -9.63 20.70 -2.32
C ASN A 18 -9.11 19.54 -3.14
N SER A 19 -9.78 19.17 -4.22
CA SER A 19 -9.41 18.02 -5.06
C SER A 19 -9.78 18.29 -6.53
N PRO A 20 -9.33 17.45 -7.48
CA PRO A 20 -9.69 17.56 -8.89
C PRO A 20 -11.13 17.16 -9.22
N LEU A 21 -12.04 17.01 -8.25
CA LEU A 21 -13.44 16.73 -8.52
C LEU A 21 -14.07 17.82 -9.40
N PHE A 22 -14.80 17.41 -10.43
CA PHE A 22 -15.49 18.34 -11.34
C PHE A 22 -16.75 18.96 -10.73
N SER A 23 -17.37 18.27 -9.75
CA SER A 23 -18.55 18.73 -9.00
C SER A 23 -18.62 18.01 -7.66
N ASP A 24 -19.22 18.67 -6.65
CA ASP A 24 -19.53 18.05 -5.37
C ASP A 24 -20.81 17.18 -5.44
N ASN A 25 -21.55 17.25 -6.56
CA ASN A 25 -22.70 16.40 -6.80
C ASN A 25 -22.25 15.05 -7.39
N ILE A 26 -22.12 14.06 -6.52
CA ILE A 26 -21.72 12.71 -6.88
C ILE A 26 -22.96 11.92 -7.32
N ILE A 27 -22.86 11.31 -8.52
CA ILE A 27 -23.93 10.49 -9.09
C ILE A 27 -23.73 9.02 -8.74
N ASP A 28 -22.47 8.56 -8.82
CA ASP A 28 -22.14 7.14 -8.60
C ASP A 28 -20.67 6.97 -8.21
N ILE A 29 -20.37 5.86 -7.53
CA ILE A 29 -19.01 5.46 -7.13
C ILE A 29 -18.82 3.99 -7.44
N ALA A 30 -17.74 3.65 -8.15
CA ALA A 30 -17.33 2.28 -8.43
C ALA A 30 -15.88 2.06 -7.97
N ILE A 31 -15.60 0.89 -7.40
CA ILE A 31 -14.27 0.52 -6.92
C ILE A 31 -13.75 -0.66 -7.73
N ASN A 32 -12.56 -0.51 -8.29
CA ASN A 32 -11.82 -1.63 -8.84
C ASN A 32 -11.11 -2.37 -7.70
N GLN A 33 -11.61 -3.54 -7.37
CA GLN A 33 -11.10 -4.36 -6.26
C GLN A 33 -9.67 -4.87 -6.49
N GLU A 34 -9.24 -5.02 -7.76
CA GLU A 34 -7.89 -5.52 -8.06
C GLU A 34 -6.77 -4.54 -7.69
N ASN A 35 -7.02 -3.24 -7.79
CA ASN A 35 -6.00 -2.21 -7.63
C ASN A 35 -6.39 -1.08 -6.67
N GLY A 36 -7.57 -1.14 -6.06
CA GLY A 36 -8.08 -0.13 -5.13
C GLY A 36 -8.41 1.23 -5.78
N GLU A 37 -8.53 1.30 -7.12
CA GLU A 37 -8.89 2.53 -7.82
C GLU A 37 -10.39 2.80 -7.68
N VAL A 38 -10.73 3.98 -7.17
CA VAL A 38 -12.11 4.44 -6.98
C VAL A 38 -12.48 5.38 -8.12
N PHE A 39 -13.50 5.02 -8.89
CA PHE A 39 -14.09 5.86 -9.93
C PHE A 39 -15.25 6.64 -9.36
N ILE A 40 -15.25 7.96 -9.56
CA ILE A 40 -16.24 8.88 -9.01
C ILE A 40 -16.92 9.57 -10.19
N GLY A 41 -18.19 9.23 -10.43
CA GLY A 41 -19.05 9.87 -11.39
C GLY A 41 -19.71 11.10 -10.80
N THR A 42 -19.52 12.26 -11.41
CA THR A 42 -20.18 13.51 -11.05
C THR A 42 -21.07 13.98 -12.20
N GLU A 43 -21.94 14.96 -11.96
CA GLU A 43 -22.76 15.55 -13.01
C GLU A 43 -21.92 16.21 -14.14
N ASN A 44 -20.66 16.57 -13.87
CA ASN A 44 -19.77 17.26 -14.80
C ASN A 44 -18.64 16.37 -15.34
N GLY A 45 -18.63 15.08 -15.03
CA GLY A 45 -17.66 14.15 -15.57
C GLY A 45 -17.24 13.05 -14.60
N LEU A 46 -16.37 12.18 -15.10
CA LEU A 46 -15.81 11.03 -14.37
C LEU A 46 -14.35 11.33 -13.99
N ILE A 47 -14.00 11.02 -12.75
CA ILE A 47 -12.62 11.07 -12.27
C ILE A 47 -12.30 9.78 -11.53
N SER A 48 -11.03 9.39 -11.48
CA SER A 48 -10.59 8.31 -10.60
C SER A 48 -9.63 8.81 -9.52
N TYR A 49 -9.68 8.14 -8.38
CA TYR A 49 -8.75 8.30 -7.27
C TYR A 49 -8.14 6.95 -6.93
N ARG A 50 -6.81 6.90 -6.88
CA ARG A 50 -6.09 5.70 -6.49
C ARG A 50 -5.45 5.88 -5.12
N SER A 51 -5.92 5.07 -4.17
CA SER A 51 -5.34 4.97 -2.83
C SER A 51 -4.23 3.91 -2.79
N ASN A 52 -3.55 3.83 -1.65
CA ASN A 52 -2.62 2.74 -1.33
C ASN A 52 -3.35 1.50 -0.77
N ALA A 53 -4.67 1.57 -0.59
CA ALA A 53 -5.48 0.45 -0.11
C ALA A 53 -5.87 -0.48 -1.27
N THR A 54 -5.81 -1.78 -1.02
CA THR A 54 -6.36 -2.83 -1.90
C THR A 54 -7.13 -3.84 -1.05
N GLU A 55 -7.97 -4.65 -1.67
CA GLU A 55 -8.63 -5.75 -0.94
C GLU A 55 -7.58 -6.71 -0.38
N GLY A 56 -7.73 -7.08 0.90
CA GLY A 56 -6.88 -8.07 1.55
C GLY A 56 -7.26 -9.49 1.12
N VAL A 57 -6.27 -10.37 1.05
CA VAL A 57 -6.51 -11.80 0.78
C VAL A 57 -6.71 -12.55 2.09
N THR A 58 -7.41 -13.67 2.04
CA THR A 58 -7.61 -14.54 3.22
C THR A 58 -6.39 -15.40 3.54
N THR A 59 -5.49 -15.61 2.55
CA THR A 59 -4.25 -16.39 2.71
C THR A 59 -3.10 -15.77 1.92
N GLN A 60 -1.92 -15.67 2.55
CA GLN A 60 -0.72 -15.06 1.97
C GLN A 60 0.02 -16.02 1.02
N ASN A 61 -0.58 -16.36 -0.12
CA ASN A 61 0.02 -17.31 -1.07
C ASN A 61 0.57 -16.67 -2.36
N SER A 62 0.34 -15.38 -2.59
CA SER A 62 0.68 -14.72 -3.86
C SER A 62 1.15 -13.27 -3.68
N THR A 63 1.95 -13.00 -2.67
CA THR A 63 2.49 -11.65 -2.43
C THR A 63 3.41 -11.23 -3.56
N LYS A 64 3.19 -10.03 -4.09
CA LYS A 64 3.99 -9.40 -5.14
C LYS A 64 4.62 -8.12 -4.62
N VAL A 65 5.84 -7.85 -5.08
CA VAL A 65 6.54 -6.59 -4.81
C VAL A 65 6.84 -5.88 -6.13
N PHE A 66 6.52 -4.61 -6.20
CA PHE A 66 6.80 -3.79 -7.37
C PHE A 66 7.24 -2.36 -6.97
N PRO A 67 8.31 -1.82 -7.59
CA PRO A 67 9.22 -2.50 -8.51
C PRO A 67 10.12 -3.50 -7.78
N ASN A 68 10.50 -4.57 -8.47
CA ASN A 68 11.50 -5.51 -7.99
C ASN A 68 12.24 -6.09 -9.23
N PRO A 69 13.54 -5.79 -9.42
CA PRO A 69 14.42 -5.06 -8.51
C PRO A 69 14.13 -3.55 -8.43
N VAL A 70 14.52 -2.96 -7.29
CA VAL A 70 14.51 -1.51 -7.07
C VAL A 70 15.84 -0.94 -7.55
N LYS A 71 15.80 -0.16 -8.62
CA LYS A 71 17.01 0.46 -9.21
C LYS A 71 17.41 1.73 -8.48
N GLU A 72 18.68 2.11 -8.57
CA GLU A 72 19.22 3.34 -7.97
C GLU A 72 18.41 4.59 -8.30
N THR A 73 18.01 4.72 -9.56
CA THR A 73 17.25 5.87 -10.06
C THR A 73 15.79 5.92 -9.62
N TYR A 74 15.27 4.83 -9.01
CA TYR A 74 13.89 4.76 -8.60
C TYR A 74 13.72 5.31 -7.18
N ASN A 75 12.97 6.41 -7.05
CA ASN A 75 12.68 7.08 -5.77
C ASN A 75 11.18 7.06 -5.40
N GLY A 76 10.40 6.28 -6.13
CA GLY A 76 8.97 6.12 -5.87
C GLY A 76 8.66 5.09 -4.78
N PRO A 77 7.38 4.88 -4.48
CA PRO A 77 6.92 3.90 -3.51
C PRO A 77 7.13 2.46 -4.02
N ILE A 78 7.55 1.57 -3.12
CA ILE A 78 7.65 0.13 -3.35
C ILE A 78 6.39 -0.49 -2.77
N ALA A 79 5.54 -1.02 -3.64
CA ALA A 79 4.29 -1.66 -3.25
C ALA A 79 4.49 -3.14 -2.96
N ILE A 80 3.94 -3.60 -1.85
CA ILE A 80 3.88 -5.01 -1.44
C ILE A 80 2.39 -5.36 -1.38
N SER A 81 1.90 -6.13 -2.34
CA SER A 81 0.49 -6.46 -2.51
C SER A 81 0.20 -7.96 -2.35
N GLY A 82 -1.07 -8.32 -2.20
CA GLY A 82 -1.49 -9.70 -1.93
C GLY A 82 -1.26 -10.08 -0.47
N LEU A 83 -1.39 -9.12 0.43
CA LEU A 83 -1.30 -9.29 1.89
C LEU A 83 -2.70 -9.58 2.48
N VAL A 84 -2.74 -10.19 3.65
CA VAL A 84 -3.97 -10.19 4.45
C VAL A 84 -4.23 -8.79 5.01
N THR A 85 -5.50 -8.48 5.24
CA THR A 85 -5.91 -7.17 5.78
C THR A 85 -5.20 -6.90 7.10
N ASP A 86 -4.70 -5.66 7.25
CA ASP A 86 -4.06 -5.14 8.46
C ASP A 86 -2.83 -5.92 8.96
N ALA A 87 -2.22 -6.73 8.08
CA ALA A 87 -1.02 -7.47 8.43
C ALA A 87 0.12 -6.54 8.84
N ASN A 88 0.85 -6.90 9.90
CA ASN A 88 2.10 -6.24 10.26
C ASN A 88 3.21 -6.70 9.33
N ILE A 89 3.82 -5.75 8.61
CA ILE A 89 4.86 -6.00 7.62
C ILE A 89 6.21 -5.56 8.16
N LYS A 90 7.15 -6.51 8.23
CA LYS A 90 8.54 -6.27 8.62
C LYS A 90 9.46 -6.54 7.45
N ILE A 91 10.33 -5.59 7.19
CA ILE A 91 11.39 -5.71 6.19
C ILE A 91 12.72 -5.78 6.90
N THR A 92 13.47 -6.85 6.67
CA THR A 92 14.79 -7.05 7.28
C THR A 92 15.86 -7.16 6.20
N ASP A 93 17.11 -6.95 6.60
CA ASP A 93 18.25 -7.41 5.81
C ASP A 93 18.38 -8.95 5.89
N ILE A 94 19.35 -9.51 5.15
CA ILE A 94 19.61 -10.97 5.16
C ILE A 94 20.14 -11.49 6.50
N SER A 95 20.60 -10.61 7.39
CA SER A 95 21.07 -10.95 8.74
C SER A 95 19.94 -10.92 9.76
N GLY A 96 18.72 -10.55 9.33
CA GLY A 96 17.54 -10.45 10.19
C GLY A 96 17.40 -9.11 10.92
N ASN A 97 18.26 -8.11 10.65
CA ASN A 97 18.11 -6.80 11.25
C ASN A 97 16.90 -6.08 10.65
N LEU A 98 16.03 -5.54 11.51
CA LEU A 98 14.84 -4.82 11.09
C LEU A 98 15.21 -3.48 10.43
N VAL A 99 14.86 -3.33 9.17
CA VAL A 99 15.10 -2.14 8.34
C VAL A 99 13.89 -1.22 8.35
N PHE A 100 12.68 -1.78 8.19
CA PHE A 100 11.44 -1.03 8.14
C PHE A 100 10.28 -1.86 8.68
N GLU A 101 9.27 -1.20 9.24
CA GLU A 101 8.05 -1.82 9.74
C GLU A 101 6.85 -0.93 9.43
N THR A 102 5.75 -1.54 8.99
CA THR A 102 4.49 -0.87 8.70
C THR A 102 3.33 -1.85 8.79
N PHE A 103 2.11 -1.35 8.67
CA PHE A 103 0.91 -2.17 8.52
C PHE A 103 0.42 -2.13 7.08
N ALA A 104 -0.20 -3.21 6.65
CA ALA A 104 -0.92 -3.24 5.40
C ALA A 104 -2.17 -2.36 5.51
N ASN A 105 -2.48 -1.62 4.44
CA ASN A 105 -3.74 -0.93 4.27
C ASN A 105 -4.61 -1.79 3.33
N GLY A 106 -5.57 -2.53 3.90
CA GLY A 106 -6.18 -3.65 3.21
C GLY A 106 -5.12 -4.70 2.82
N GLY A 107 -5.05 -5.07 1.56
CA GLY A 107 -4.11 -6.08 1.04
C GLY A 107 -2.75 -5.56 0.59
N GLN A 108 -2.39 -4.30 0.88
CA GLN A 108 -1.17 -3.68 0.38
C GLN A 108 -0.42 -2.89 1.46
N ALA A 109 0.90 -2.97 1.44
CA ALA A 109 1.79 -2.12 2.22
C ALA A 109 2.73 -1.33 1.28
N ILE A 110 3.14 -0.15 1.72
CA ILE A 110 4.05 0.72 0.96
C ILE A 110 5.33 0.93 1.76
N TRP A 111 6.47 0.75 1.08
CA TRP A 111 7.78 1.07 1.59
C TRP A 111 8.45 2.11 0.69
N ASN A 112 9.04 3.13 1.25
CA ASN A 112 9.75 4.19 0.52
C ASN A 112 11.24 3.86 0.23
N GLY A 113 11.68 2.63 0.52
CA GLY A 113 13.05 2.19 0.32
C GLY A 113 14.05 2.78 1.32
N LYS A 114 13.58 3.30 2.46
CA LYS A 114 14.43 3.88 3.50
C LYS A 114 14.41 3.01 4.75
N ASN A 115 15.53 3.06 5.49
CA ASN A 115 15.64 2.44 6.80
C ASN A 115 14.94 3.29 7.89
N LYS A 116 14.97 2.80 9.13
CA LYS A 116 14.38 3.50 10.29
C LYS A 116 14.96 4.91 10.55
N ASN A 117 16.18 5.17 10.08
CA ASN A 117 16.84 6.46 10.24
C ASN A 117 16.48 7.44 9.10
N GLY A 118 15.66 7.01 8.13
CA GLY A 118 15.30 7.81 6.96
C GLY A 118 16.33 7.77 5.83
N GLU A 119 17.38 6.95 5.96
CA GLU A 119 18.42 6.78 4.96
C GLU A 119 17.98 5.73 3.92
N ARG A 120 18.38 5.93 2.66
CA ARG A 120 18.08 4.97 1.60
C ARG A 120 18.77 3.63 1.88
N SER A 121 18.05 2.56 1.70
CA SER A 121 18.57 1.20 1.86
C SER A 121 19.64 0.89 0.81
N SER A 122 20.72 0.24 1.23
CA SER A 122 21.88 -0.10 0.39
C SER A 122 21.56 -1.22 -0.59
N THR A 123 22.44 -1.42 -1.59
CA THR A 123 22.37 -2.60 -2.48
C THR A 123 22.35 -3.88 -1.67
N GLY A 124 21.40 -4.75 -1.97
CA GLY A 124 21.25 -6.02 -1.27
C GLY A 124 19.86 -6.63 -1.42
N VAL A 125 19.70 -7.78 -0.80
CA VAL A 125 18.41 -8.48 -0.71
C VAL A 125 17.78 -8.18 0.66
N TYR A 126 16.51 -7.79 0.63
CA TYR A 126 15.70 -7.56 1.83
C TYR A 126 14.58 -8.58 1.89
N LEU A 127 14.33 -9.10 3.07
CA LEU A 127 13.30 -10.11 3.31
C LEU A 127 12.05 -9.41 3.83
N VAL A 128 10.90 -9.78 3.28
CA VAL A 128 9.59 -9.27 3.69
C VAL A 128 8.88 -10.33 4.50
N PHE A 129 8.55 -10.00 5.73
CA PHE A 129 7.74 -10.82 6.63
C PHE A 129 6.39 -10.16 6.81
N SER A 130 5.36 -10.97 6.81
CA SER A 130 4.00 -10.55 7.12
C SER A 130 3.49 -11.36 8.31
N THR A 131 2.92 -10.67 9.28
CA THR A 131 2.28 -11.26 10.45
C THR A 131 0.81 -10.91 10.41
N ASP A 132 -0.06 -11.90 10.43
CA ASP A 132 -1.50 -11.72 10.44
C ASP A 132 -2.03 -11.33 11.83
N LEU A 133 -3.35 -11.11 11.94
CA LEU A 133 -4.02 -10.75 13.20
C LEU A 133 -3.95 -11.86 14.26
N TYR A 134 -3.66 -13.10 13.87
CA TYR A 134 -3.51 -14.24 14.78
C TYR A 134 -2.07 -14.44 15.25
N GLY A 135 -1.14 -13.61 14.75
CA GLY A 135 0.27 -13.69 15.09
C GLY A 135 1.07 -14.69 14.24
N GLU A 136 0.47 -15.27 13.18
CA GLU A 136 1.20 -16.15 12.27
C GLU A 136 2.11 -15.33 11.37
N GLN A 137 3.43 -15.48 11.54
CA GLN A 137 4.42 -14.78 10.73
C GLN A 137 4.94 -15.67 9.61
N LYS A 138 4.96 -15.13 8.40
CA LYS A 138 5.54 -15.77 7.20
C LYS A 138 6.50 -14.84 6.48
N MET A 139 7.59 -15.38 5.92
CA MET A 139 8.36 -14.69 4.90
C MET A 139 7.59 -14.79 3.57
N VAL A 140 7.07 -13.67 3.11
CA VAL A 140 6.14 -13.62 1.97
C VAL A 140 6.80 -13.19 0.66
N SER A 141 7.93 -12.47 0.73
CA SER A 141 8.63 -12.00 -0.48
C SER A 141 10.07 -11.58 -0.19
N LYS A 142 10.80 -11.27 -1.27
CA LYS A 142 12.16 -10.68 -1.24
C LYS A 142 12.18 -9.45 -2.14
N ILE A 143 12.97 -8.46 -1.75
CA ILE A 143 13.17 -7.22 -2.51
C ILE A 143 14.65 -7.09 -2.81
N LEU A 144 14.99 -6.91 -4.09
CA LEU A 144 16.36 -6.69 -4.53
C LEU A 144 16.58 -5.20 -4.77
N PHE A 145 17.52 -4.60 -4.06
CA PHE A 145 18.04 -3.25 -4.33
C PHE A 145 19.33 -3.33 -5.13
N ILE A 146 19.43 -2.51 -6.19
CA ILE A 146 20.58 -2.40 -7.07
C ILE A 146 20.96 -0.92 -7.18
N HIS A 147 22.18 -0.62 -6.77
CA HIS A 147 22.81 0.68 -6.95
C HIS A 147 23.98 0.58 -7.92
#